data_4ea52ca4f9978a01aaacf088bd222f88
#
_entry.id   4ea52ca4f9978a01aaacf088bd222f88
#
_cell.length_a   1.000
_cell.length_b   1.000
_cell.length_c   1.000
_cell.angle_alpha   90.00
_cell.angle_beta   90.00
_cell.angle_gamma   90.00
#
_symmetry.space_group_name_H-M   'P 1'
#
loop_
_entity.id
_entity.type
_entity.pdbx_description
1 polymer ?
#
loop_
_entity_poly.entity_id
_entity_poly.type
_entity_poly.pdbx_seq_one_letter_code
_entity_poly.pdbx_strand_id
1 'polypeptide(L)'
;PKQYTYHTIDHIRDVVKQAERIAKKEKVDKSVIQDIKLAAWLHDVGYIWEPNRHEAMGVEYAISILTEMKFPKSKISLITGMIMATKIPQSPKNHYEQIICDADLDYLGRNDYDTNSNNLLQEIELVKKITPKEWMQVQEKFLKAHTYFTTTSQKLRNQNKNIVLNRIQQQLKIK
;
A
#
# COMPACT_ATOMS: atom_id res chain seq x y z
N PRO A 1 14.86 -6.91 1.71
CA PRO A 1 16.31 -6.68 1.62
C PRO A 1 16.71 -5.44 2.43
N LYS A 2 17.93 -5.46 3.04
CA LYS A 2 18.40 -4.40 3.97
C LYS A 2 18.58 -3.00 3.33
N GLN A 3 18.63 -2.93 2.01
CA GLN A 3 18.77 -1.67 1.27
C GLN A 3 17.47 -0.86 1.18
N TYR A 4 16.33 -1.48 1.40
CA TYR A 4 15.04 -0.80 1.33
C TYR A 4 14.73 -0.10 2.65
N THR A 5 14.31 1.14 2.55
CA THR A 5 13.99 2.01 3.69
C THR A 5 12.47 2.20 3.87
N TYR A 6 11.70 1.97 2.81
CA TYR A 6 10.23 2.01 2.81
C TYR A 6 9.63 0.61 2.78
N HIS A 7 9.97 -0.25 1.78
CA HIS A 7 9.45 -1.63 1.65
C HIS A 7 10.15 -2.57 2.63
N THR A 8 9.88 -2.35 3.92
CA THR A 8 10.48 -3.05 5.06
C THR A 8 9.46 -3.91 5.79
N ILE A 9 9.93 -4.73 6.72
CA ILE A 9 9.05 -5.51 7.60
C ILE A 9 8.15 -4.61 8.45
N ASP A 10 8.57 -3.39 8.77
CA ASP A 10 7.77 -2.45 9.57
C ASP A 10 6.64 -1.85 8.73
N HIS A 11 6.86 -1.56 7.43
CA HIS A 11 5.80 -1.23 6.50
C HIS A 11 4.76 -2.36 6.42
N ILE A 12 5.19 -3.59 6.20
CA ILE A 12 4.29 -4.75 6.13
C ILE A 12 3.47 -4.89 7.42
N ARG A 13 4.10 -4.77 8.59
CA ARG A 13 3.40 -4.82 9.90
C ARG A 13 2.36 -3.71 10.03
N ASP A 14 2.70 -2.51 9.58
CA ASP A 14 1.76 -1.39 9.58
C ASP A 14 0.58 -1.67 8.65
N VAL A 15 0.82 -2.10 7.41
CA VAL A 15 -0.25 -2.45 6.46
C VAL A 15 -1.17 -3.52 7.03
N VAL A 16 -0.64 -4.59 7.64
CA VAL A 16 -1.44 -5.63 8.31
C VAL A 16 -2.33 -5.04 9.42
N LYS A 17 -1.76 -4.15 10.25
CA LYS A 17 -2.50 -3.47 11.32
C LYS A 17 -3.60 -2.56 10.78
N GLN A 18 -3.32 -1.78 9.73
CA GLN A 18 -4.31 -0.90 9.13
C GLN A 18 -5.40 -1.68 8.39
N ALA A 19 -5.04 -2.74 7.66
CA ALA A 19 -5.99 -3.62 6.99
C ALA A 19 -6.99 -4.25 8.00
N GLU A 20 -6.49 -4.77 9.11
CA GLU A 20 -7.35 -5.29 10.19
C GLU A 20 -8.25 -4.20 10.78
N ARG A 21 -7.71 -3.00 11.03
CA ARG A 21 -8.47 -1.86 11.56
C ARG A 21 -9.60 -1.43 10.61
N ILE A 22 -9.27 -1.27 9.31
CA ILE A 22 -10.25 -0.88 8.29
C ILE A 22 -11.31 -1.97 8.16
N ALA A 23 -10.92 -3.23 7.99
CA ALA A 23 -11.83 -4.35 7.85
C ALA A 23 -12.83 -4.48 9.02
N LYS A 24 -12.35 -4.29 10.27
CA LYS A 24 -13.24 -4.28 11.46
C LYS A 24 -14.25 -3.13 11.41
N LYS A 25 -13.83 -1.92 10.98
CA LYS A 25 -14.73 -0.76 10.88
C LYS A 25 -15.72 -0.90 9.72
N GLU A 26 -15.32 -1.55 8.65
CA GLU A 26 -16.17 -1.92 7.50
C GLU A 26 -17.04 -3.18 7.78
N LYS A 27 -17.01 -3.71 9.02
CA LYS A 27 -17.83 -4.84 9.48
C LYS A 27 -17.62 -6.15 8.69
N VAL A 28 -16.39 -6.37 8.22
CA VAL A 28 -16.02 -7.61 7.52
C VAL A 28 -16.00 -8.77 8.51
N ASP A 29 -16.41 -9.95 8.06
CA ASP A 29 -16.40 -11.18 8.86
C ASP A 29 -15.00 -11.54 9.34
N LYS A 30 -14.90 -12.05 10.57
CA LYS A 30 -13.63 -12.39 11.21
C LYS A 30 -12.77 -13.38 10.39
N SER A 31 -13.41 -14.34 9.71
CA SER A 31 -12.72 -15.30 8.84
C SER A 31 -12.06 -14.63 7.65
N VAL A 32 -12.73 -13.65 7.02
CA VAL A 32 -12.21 -12.90 5.88
C VAL A 32 -11.14 -11.89 6.32
N ILE A 33 -11.24 -11.33 7.53
CA ILE A 33 -10.19 -10.48 8.09
C ILE A 33 -8.85 -11.22 8.14
N GLN A 34 -8.83 -12.53 8.45
CA GLN A 34 -7.59 -13.32 8.42
C GLN A 34 -7.02 -13.46 7.00
N ASP A 35 -7.89 -13.62 6.00
CA ASP A 35 -7.47 -13.69 4.60
C ASP A 35 -6.90 -12.34 4.12
N ILE A 36 -7.53 -11.20 4.51
CA ILE A 36 -7.01 -9.85 4.23
C ILE A 36 -5.64 -9.62 4.90
N LYS A 37 -5.48 -10.04 6.17
CA LYS A 37 -4.20 -9.94 6.88
C LYS A 37 -3.12 -10.77 6.20
N LEU A 38 -3.46 -11.95 5.72
CA LEU A 38 -2.52 -12.81 5.01
C LEU A 38 -2.09 -12.19 3.67
N ALA A 39 -3.04 -11.60 2.93
CA ALA A 39 -2.71 -10.83 1.73
C ALA A 39 -1.79 -9.64 2.06
N ALA A 40 -2.06 -8.92 3.16
CA ALA A 40 -1.22 -7.80 3.61
C ALA A 40 0.19 -8.26 4.02
N TRP A 41 0.37 -9.46 4.59
CA TRP A 41 1.69 -10.03 4.85
C TRP A 41 2.48 -10.34 3.59
N LEU A 42 1.81 -10.65 2.49
CA LEU A 42 2.41 -11.16 1.26
C LEU A 42 2.48 -10.12 0.13
N HIS A 43 1.83 -8.95 0.25
CA HIS A 43 1.67 -8.03 -0.88
C HIS A 43 3.01 -7.54 -1.47
N ASP A 44 3.99 -7.31 -0.62
CA ASP A 44 5.31 -6.82 -1.01
C ASP A 44 6.41 -7.89 -0.99
N VAL A 45 6.07 -9.16 -0.73
CA VAL A 45 7.09 -10.23 -0.63
C VAL A 45 7.92 -10.35 -1.91
N GLY A 46 7.36 -10.00 -3.05
CA GLY A 46 8.03 -10.02 -4.36
C GLY A 46 9.25 -9.09 -4.47
N TYR A 47 9.38 -8.07 -3.60
CA TYR A 47 10.58 -7.23 -3.52
C TYR A 47 11.87 -8.02 -3.24
N ILE A 48 11.76 -9.25 -2.73
CA ILE A 48 12.91 -10.14 -2.51
C ILE A 48 13.55 -10.52 -3.84
N TRP A 49 12.76 -10.66 -4.90
CA TRP A 49 13.21 -11.16 -6.20
C TRP A 49 13.23 -10.08 -7.29
N GLU A 50 12.10 -9.39 -7.50
CA GLU A 50 11.95 -8.45 -8.62
C GLU A 50 11.08 -7.23 -8.22
N PRO A 51 11.69 -6.12 -7.80
CA PRO A 51 10.97 -4.92 -7.36
C PRO A 51 9.98 -4.36 -8.40
N ASN A 52 10.35 -4.39 -9.68
CA ASN A 52 9.51 -3.81 -10.75
C ASN A 52 8.25 -4.64 -11.05
N ARG A 53 8.17 -5.88 -10.56
CA ARG A 53 7.05 -6.80 -10.73
C ARG A 53 6.66 -7.48 -9.41
N HIS A 54 6.92 -6.80 -8.29
CA HIS A 54 6.81 -7.40 -6.97
C HIS A 54 5.41 -7.96 -6.67
N GLU A 55 4.34 -7.32 -7.14
CA GLU A 55 2.98 -7.83 -6.94
C GLU A 55 2.77 -9.16 -7.68
N ALA A 56 3.23 -9.26 -8.92
CA ALA A 56 3.14 -10.50 -9.69
C ALA A 56 3.98 -11.62 -9.06
N MET A 57 5.21 -11.32 -8.65
CA MET A 57 6.07 -12.27 -7.92
C MET A 57 5.47 -12.67 -6.58
N GLY A 58 4.85 -11.71 -5.87
CA GLY A 58 4.12 -11.98 -4.63
C GLY A 58 2.93 -12.92 -4.84
N VAL A 59 2.20 -12.76 -5.93
CA VAL A 59 1.10 -13.67 -6.32
C VAL A 59 1.62 -15.07 -6.60
N GLU A 60 2.68 -15.22 -7.40
CA GLU A 60 3.28 -16.53 -7.71
C GLU A 60 3.73 -17.24 -6.43
N TYR A 61 4.42 -16.51 -5.53
CA TYR A 61 4.83 -17.04 -4.24
C TYR A 61 3.64 -17.43 -3.35
N ALA A 62 2.60 -16.57 -3.28
CA ALA A 62 1.40 -16.85 -2.50
C ALA A 62 0.66 -18.11 -3.02
N ILE A 63 0.53 -18.29 -4.34
CA ILE A 63 -0.06 -19.49 -4.93
C ILE A 63 0.73 -20.73 -4.49
N SER A 64 2.05 -20.70 -4.59
CA SER A 64 2.91 -21.84 -4.24
C SER A 64 2.73 -22.23 -2.77
N ILE A 65 2.96 -21.28 -1.84
CA ILE A 65 2.96 -21.58 -0.40
C ILE A 65 1.57 -21.95 0.12
N LEU A 66 0.51 -21.26 -0.35
CA LEU A 66 -0.85 -21.53 0.10
C LEU A 66 -1.37 -22.87 -0.46
N THR A 67 -0.92 -23.29 -1.65
CA THR A 67 -1.22 -24.61 -2.20
C THR A 67 -0.54 -25.70 -1.39
N GLU A 68 0.73 -25.54 -1.04
CA GLU A 68 1.47 -26.45 -0.16
C GLU A 68 0.80 -26.56 1.22
N MET A 69 0.31 -25.47 1.77
CA MET A 69 -0.45 -25.40 3.02
C MET A 69 -1.89 -25.92 2.88
N LYS A 70 -2.30 -26.43 1.70
CA LYS A 70 -3.63 -26.97 1.41
C LYS A 70 -4.79 -26.00 1.61
N PHE A 71 -4.57 -24.71 1.35
CA PHE A 71 -5.65 -23.74 1.32
C PHE A 71 -6.66 -24.06 0.21
N PRO A 72 -7.97 -23.82 0.41
CA PRO A 72 -8.97 -23.95 -0.65
C PRO A 72 -8.64 -23.01 -1.82
N LYS A 73 -8.84 -23.45 -3.06
CA LYS A 73 -8.58 -22.64 -4.27
C LYS A 73 -9.29 -21.28 -4.24
N SER A 74 -10.51 -21.24 -3.71
CA SER A 74 -11.26 -19.97 -3.55
C SER A 74 -10.56 -18.96 -2.64
N LYS A 75 -9.94 -19.42 -1.56
CA LYS A 75 -9.16 -18.54 -0.67
C LYS A 75 -7.86 -18.09 -1.31
N ILE A 76 -7.17 -18.98 -2.02
CA ILE A 76 -5.97 -18.63 -2.78
C ILE A 76 -6.30 -17.53 -3.80
N SER A 77 -7.38 -17.70 -4.58
CA SER A 77 -7.83 -16.71 -5.55
C SER A 77 -8.19 -15.37 -4.89
N LEU A 78 -8.85 -15.38 -3.73
CA LEU A 78 -9.19 -14.20 -2.98
C LEU A 78 -7.94 -13.44 -2.51
N ILE A 79 -6.99 -14.15 -1.90
CA ILE A 79 -5.75 -13.58 -1.37
C ILE A 79 -4.88 -13.00 -2.49
N THR A 80 -4.71 -13.73 -3.58
CA THR A 80 -3.91 -13.28 -4.73
C THR A 80 -4.55 -12.11 -5.47
N GLY A 81 -5.88 -12.05 -5.54
CA GLY A 81 -6.61 -10.89 -6.04
C GLY A 81 -6.30 -9.62 -5.22
N MET A 82 -6.32 -9.75 -3.89
CA MET A 82 -5.98 -8.65 -2.97
C MET A 82 -4.52 -8.19 -3.14
N ILE A 83 -3.56 -9.10 -3.28
CA ILE A 83 -2.15 -8.76 -3.55
C ILE A 83 -2.03 -8.01 -4.87
N MET A 84 -2.64 -8.50 -5.94
CA MET A 84 -2.56 -7.85 -7.26
C MET A 84 -3.23 -6.47 -7.28
N ALA A 85 -4.25 -6.24 -6.45
CA ALA A 85 -4.97 -4.98 -6.39
C ALA A 85 -4.12 -3.82 -5.84
N THR A 86 -3.04 -4.09 -5.08
CA THR A 86 -2.13 -3.05 -4.56
C THR A 86 -1.25 -2.44 -5.65
N LYS A 87 -1.13 -3.09 -6.81
CA LYS A 87 -0.35 -2.57 -7.94
C LYS A 87 -0.80 -1.17 -8.35
N ILE A 88 0.16 -0.24 -8.47
CA ILE A 88 -0.10 1.14 -8.87
C ILE A 88 -0.19 1.27 -10.41
N PRO A 89 -1.21 1.92 -10.97
CA PRO A 89 -2.36 2.51 -10.27
C PRO A 89 -3.31 1.45 -9.71
N GLN A 90 -3.68 1.59 -8.43
CA GLN A 90 -4.58 0.64 -7.76
C GLN A 90 -5.92 0.52 -8.49
N SER A 91 -6.41 -0.72 -8.66
CA SER A 91 -7.67 -1.00 -9.36
C SER A 91 -8.45 -2.14 -8.66
N PRO A 92 -8.95 -1.90 -7.43
CA PRO A 92 -9.66 -2.91 -6.68
C PRO A 92 -11.03 -3.22 -7.32
N LYS A 93 -11.38 -4.52 -7.40
CA LYS A 93 -12.62 -5.03 -8.02
C LYS A 93 -13.70 -5.36 -7.00
N ASN A 94 -13.34 -5.49 -5.73
CA ASN A 94 -14.26 -5.83 -4.65
C ASN A 94 -13.86 -5.13 -3.35
N HIS A 95 -14.72 -5.24 -2.34
CA HIS A 95 -14.56 -4.54 -1.07
C HIS A 95 -13.29 -4.95 -0.30
N TYR A 96 -12.86 -6.20 -0.39
CA TYR A 96 -11.65 -6.67 0.32
C TYR A 96 -10.38 -6.15 -0.33
N GLU A 97 -10.37 -6.07 -1.65
CA GLU A 97 -9.31 -5.41 -2.41
C GLU A 97 -9.24 -3.91 -2.11
N GLN A 98 -10.38 -3.22 -1.94
CA GLN A 98 -10.43 -1.82 -1.50
C GLN A 98 -9.77 -1.64 -0.13
N ILE A 99 -10.03 -2.56 0.80
CA ILE A 99 -9.48 -2.50 2.16
C ILE A 99 -7.96 -2.60 2.15
N ILE A 100 -7.39 -3.54 1.40
CA ILE A 100 -5.93 -3.69 1.35
C ILE A 100 -5.26 -2.53 0.61
N CYS A 101 -5.85 -2.04 -0.48
CA CYS A 101 -5.36 -0.86 -1.19
C CYS A 101 -5.31 0.37 -0.28
N ASP A 102 -6.37 0.60 0.48
CA ASP A 102 -6.43 1.70 1.45
C ASP A 102 -5.45 1.51 2.62
N ALA A 103 -5.21 0.28 3.04
CA ALA A 103 -4.27 -0.03 4.12
C ALA A 103 -2.82 0.20 3.70
N ASP A 104 -2.45 -0.19 2.50
CA ASP A 104 -1.13 0.00 1.93
C ASP A 104 -0.75 1.49 1.83
N LEU A 105 -1.70 2.32 1.42
CA LEU A 105 -1.52 3.77 1.27
C LEU A 105 -2.13 4.60 2.42
N ASP A 106 -2.42 3.98 3.57
CA ASP A 106 -3.02 4.66 4.73
C ASP A 106 -2.17 5.85 5.21
N TYR A 107 -0.84 5.75 5.07
CA TYR A 107 0.09 6.79 5.50
C TYR A 107 -0.08 8.12 4.77
N LEU A 108 -0.64 8.15 3.54
CA LEU A 108 -0.84 9.39 2.78
C LEU A 108 -1.72 10.42 3.50
N GLY A 109 -2.58 9.95 4.40
CA GLY A 109 -3.43 10.80 5.24
C GLY A 109 -3.08 10.74 6.72
N ARG A 110 -1.84 10.40 7.10
CA ARG A 110 -1.37 10.33 8.49
C ARG A 110 -0.36 11.44 8.81
N ASN A 111 -0.07 11.59 10.11
CA ASN A 111 0.90 12.58 10.59
C ASN A 111 2.35 12.17 10.30
N ASP A 112 2.61 10.88 10.05
CA ASP A 112 3.92 10.33 9.69
C ASP A 112 4.15 10.29 8.15
N TYR A 113 3.33 11.04 7.38
CA TYR A 113 3.48 11.15 5.92
C TYR A 113 4.92 11.50 5.51
N ASP A 114 5.50 12.53 6.13
CA ASP A 114 6.83 13.02 5.74
C ASP A 114 7.92 11.98 5.98
N THR A 115 7.83 11.22 7.09
CA THR A 115 8.76 10.12 7.38
C THR A 115 8.66 9.02 6.31
N ASN A 116 7.46 8.57 5.99
CA ASN A 116 7.25 7.52 4.99
C ASN A 116 7.65 8.01 3.58
N SER A 117 7.32 9.25 3.24
CA SER A 117 7.70 9.86 1.97
C SER A 117 9.22 9.99 1.81
N ASN A 118 9.93 10.35 2.87
CA ASN A 118 11.40 10.43 2.86
C ASN A 118 12.03 9.04 2.75
N ASN A 119 11.49 8.04 3.42
CA ASN A 119 11.97 6.65 3.29
C ASN A 119 11.79 6.15 1.84
N LEU A 120 10.65 6.44 1.22
CA LEU A 120 10.41 6.09 -0.18
C LEU A 120 11.35 6.84 -1.14
N LEU A 121 11.62 8.12 -0.88
CA LEU A 121 12.59 8.90 -1.66
C LEU A 121 13.97 8.27 -1.60
N GLN A 122 14.49 7.93 -0.42
CA GLN A 122 15.79 7.27 -0.24
C GLN A 122 15.88 5.96 -1.01
N GLU A 123 14.79 5.21 -1.06
CA GLU A 123 14.71 3.95 -1.81
C GLU A 123 14.73 4.18 -3.33
N ILE A 124 14.01 5.19 -3.82
CA ILE A 124 14.04 5.58 -5.25
C ILE A 124 15.44 6.06 -5.64
N GLU A 125 16.14 6.77 -4.77
CA GLU A 125 17.48 7.29 -5.02
C GLU A 125 18.55 6.19 -5.15
N LEU A 126 18.28 4.95 -4.72
CA LEU A 126 19.13 3.79 -5.03
C LEU A 126 19.23 3.50 -6.53
N VAL A 127 18.19 3.87 -7.28
CA VAL A 127 18.09 3.58 -8.73
C VAL A 127 18.24 4.83 -9.57
N LYS A 128 17.71 5.97 -9.11
CA LYS A 128 17.66 7.21 -9.88
C LYS A 128 17.78 8.42 -8.97
N LYS A 129 18.75 9.30 -9.23
CA LYS A 129 18.80 10.60 -8.55
C LYS A 129 17.59 11.45 -8.92
N ILE A 130 17.01 12.09 -7.92
CA ILE A 130 15.83 12.94 -8.05
C ILE A 130 16.04 14.24 -7.23
N THR A 131 15.76 15.39 -7.82
CA THR A 131 15.87 16.66 -7.10
C THR A 131 14.69 16.84 -6.13
N PRO A 132 14.83 17.65 -5.07
CA PRO A 132 13.72 17.94 -4.16
C PRO A 132 12.48 18.49 -4.87
N LYS A 133 12.66 19.29 -5.93
CA LYS A 133 11.54 19.83 -6.72
C LYS A 133 10.84 18.72 -7.51
N GLU A 134 11.57 17.85 -8.19
CA GLU A 134 11.00 16.72 -8.91
C GLU A 134 10.26 15.76 -7.97
N TRP A 135 10.83 15.52 -6.77
CA TRP A 135 10.15 14.71 -5.76
C TRP A 135 8.82 15.32 -5.32
N MET A 136 8.78 16.61 -5.04
CA MET A 136 7.53 17.31 -4.72
C MET A 136 6.50 17.22 -5.86
N GLN A 137 6.94 17.30 -7.13
CA GLN A 137 6.05 17.13 -8.29
C GLN A 137 5.49 15.71 -8.38
N VAL A 138 6.31 14.69 -8.11
CA VAL A 138 5.86 13.28 -8.05
C VAL A 138 4.82 13.10 -6.96
N GLN A 139 5.09 13.62 -5.75
CA GLN A 139 4.16 13.55 -4.63
C GLN A 139 2.83 14.28 -4.93
N GLU A 140 2.90 15.48 -5.49
CA GLU A 140 1.71 16.25 -5.88
C GLU A 140 0.83 15.45 -6.87
N LYS A 141 1.45 14.93 -7.93
CA LYS A 141 0.75 14.14 -8.95
C LYS A 141 0.10 12.90 -8.33
N PHE A 142 0.84 12.19 -7.48
CA PHE A 142 0.36 10.97 -6.83
C PHE A 142 -0.81 11.25 -5.88
N LEU A 143 -0.67 12.24 -4.98
CA LEU A 143 -1.71 12.62 -4.03
C LEU A 143 -3.00 13.11 -4.71
N LYS A 144 -2.88 13.81 -5.84
CA LYS A 144 -4.03 14.23 -6.66
C LYS A 144 -4.76 13.05 -7.30
N ALA A 145 -4.03 12.08 -7.82
CA ALA A 145 -4.59 10.93 -8.50
C ALA A 145 -5.18 9.88 -7.52
N HIS A 146 -4.59 9.78 -6.32
CA HIS A 146 -5.00 8.81 -5.32
C HIS A 146 -6.34 9.16 -4.69
N THR A 147 -7.21 8.14 -4.55
CA THR A 147 -8.46 8.20 -3.78
C THR A 147 -8.54 7.00 -2.84
N TYR A 148 -8.99 7.23 -1.60
CA TYR A 148 -9.36 6.12 -0.73
C TYR A 148 -10.68 5.52 -1.17
N PHE A 149 -10.79 4.20 -1.15
CA PHE A 149 -11.94 3.46 -1.65
C PHE A 149 -13.01 3.24 -0.58
N THR A 150 -12.60 2.87 0.66
CA THR A 150 -13.53 2.57 1.74
C THR A 150 -14.04 3.84 2.43
N THR A 151 -15.28 3.80 2.89
CA THR A 151 -15.86 4.90 3.68
C THR A 151 -15.04 5.19 4.96
N THR A 152 -14.50 4.16 5.56
CA THR A 152 -13.64 4.27 6.75
C THR A 152 -12.38 5.09 6.46
N SER A 153 -11.65 4.75 5.42
CA SER A 153 -10.40 5.45 5.07
C SER A 153 -10.66 6.87 4.58
N GLN A 154 -11.71 7.08 3.79
CA GLN A 154 -12.13 8.42 3.37
C GLN A 154 -12.37 9.35 4.55
N LYS A 155 -13.15 8.90 5.55
CA LYS A 155 -13.45 9.70 6.75
C LYS A 155 -12.22 9.96 7.62
N LEU A 156 -11.31 8.99 7.70
CA LEU A 156 -10.14 9.08 8.58
C LEU A 156 -8.97 9.85 7.96
N ARG A 157 -8.83 9.84 6.63
CA ARG A 157 -7.58 10.23 5.95
C ARG A 157 -7.70 11.38 4.97
N ASN A 158 -8.87 11.61 4.33
CA ASN A 158 -8.98 12.62 3.28
C ASN A 158 -8.62 14.02 3.77
N GLN A 159 -9.04 14.40 4.98
CA GLN A 159 -8.74 15.73 5.51
C GLN A 159 -7.22 15.98 5.59
N ASN A 160 -6.49 15.08 6.22
CA ASN A 160 -5.05 15.24 6.39
C ASN A 160 -4.28 15.08 5.08
N LYS A 161 -4.71 14.15 4.20
CA LYS A 161 -4.16 14.02 2.85
C LYS A 161 -4.28 15.33 2.06
N ASN A 162 -5.41 16.02 2.15
CA ASN A 162 -5.61 17.32 1.51
C ASN A 162 -4.72 18.42 2.12
N ILE A 163 -4.51 18.41 3.43
CA ILE A 163 -3.56 19.34 4.08
C ILE A 163 -2.15 19.11 3.54
N VAL A 164 -1.70 17.88 3.44
CA VAL A 164 -0.39 17.53 2.87
C VAL A 164 -0.28 18.00 1.42
N LEU A 165 -1.28 17.70 0.59
CA LEU A 165 -1.31 18.12 -0.81
C LEU A 165 -1.22 19.65 -0.95
N ASN A 166 -2.02 20.40 -0.20
CA ASN A 166 -2.01 21.85 -0.23
C ASN A 166 -0.64 22.42 0.17
N ARG A 167 0.01 21.85 1.20
CA ARG A 167 1.35 22.23 1.63
C ARG A 167 2.38 22.04 0.51
N ILE A 168 2.38 20.89 -0.16
CA ILE A 168 3.29 20.60 -1.27
C ILE A 168 3.06 21.60 -2.43
N GLN A 169 1.80 21.88 -2.77
CA GLN A 169 1.46 22.83 -3.82
C GLN A 169 1.94 24.26 -3.51
N GLN A 170 1.84 24.68 -2.26
CA GLN A 170 2.37 25.98 -1.84
C GLN A 170 3.89 26.04 -1.98
N GLN A 171 4.60 24.98 -1.56
CA GLN A 171 6.05 24.89 -1.69
C GLN A 171 6.51 24.90 -3.16
N LEU A 172 5.76 24.28 -4.07
CA LEU A 172 6.06 24.27 -5.51
C LEU A 172 5.86 25.64 -6.17
N LYS A 173 5.00 26.52 -5.62
CA LYS A 173 4.79 27.89 -6.13
C LYS A 173 5.88 28.87 -5.71
N ILE A 174 6.56 28.60 -4.60
CA ILE A 174 7.59 29.50 -4.03
C ILE A 174 8.97 29.24 -4.66
N LYS A 175 9.19 28.11 -5.24
CA LYS A 175 10.45 27.67 -5.88
C LYS A 175 10.35 27.66 -7.40
#